data_f95d39c2bc4020ab5907d4181ae92826
#
_entry.id   f95d39c2bc4020ab5907d4181ae92826
#
_cell.length_a   1.000
_cell.length_b   1.000
_cell.length_c   1.000
_cell.angle_alpha   90.00
_cell.angle_beta   90.00
_cell.angle_gamma   90.00
#
_symmetry.space_group_name_H-M   'P 1'
#
loop_
_entity.id
_entity.type
_entity.pdbx_description
1 polymer ?
#
loop_
_entity_poly.entity_id
_entity_poly.type
_entity_poly.pdbx_seq_one_letter_code
_entity_poly.pdbx_strand_id
1 'polypeptide(L)'
;IDVEINIRIYRELQLRLKSDLVNDKIDWRQAIDLEHKTCWCLALQSSHGFRLDLDAARDLESKLREESIMIERDLQDTFPPKYIPAKGNWAHEQHRWANIETTTPKVGNKTRGIVAGAPYTKIALQVFNAGSRMQIVYRLTSKYQKWKPSKFTPSGMAQIDESVLKNMRVPEATPLARYFRVTKQLSQLSDGKSGRVHGRVKSVGCRTHRMSHFYPNMAQVDKKDIRMRQVWVPDSGDKLVGCDASGLELRMLASFLAIWDGGSYAEAVIHGNNADGTDAHSRTQRLAGLYDRNSAKSLIYAYLYGAGNLKLAEILSDDAKRAGQSPKAINHKNGKIVRDKLLKGITGLENIIAVSQDRDKRQKWLKGLDGRKIATN
;
A
#
# COMPACT_ATOMS: atom_id res chain seq x y z
N ILE A 1 30.24 16.78 17.95
CA ILE A 1 29.37 17.28 16.85
C ILE A 1 27.97 16.71 16.99
N ASP A 2 27.78 15.38 17.10
CA ASP A 2 26.43 14.75 17.13
C ASP A 2 25.60 15.15 18.37
N VAL A 3 26.26 15.25 19.55
CA VAL A 3 25.59 15.67 20.79
C VAL A 3 25.11 17.12 20.69
N GLU A 4 25.96 18.01 20.14
CA GLU A 4 25.62 19.43 19.98
C GLU A 4 24.44 19.61 18.99
N ILE A 5 24.45 18.87 17.89
CA ILE A 5 23.34 18.87 16.91
C ILE A 5 22.04 18.39 17.58
N ASN A 6 22.09 17.31 18.34
CA ASN A 6 20.92 16.80 19.07
C ASN A 6 20.39 17.81 20.09
N ILE A 7 21.24 18.53 20.81
CA ILE A 7 20.83 19.59 21.74
C ILE A 7 20.14 20.73 20.97
N ARG A 8 20.68 21.15 19.83
CA ARG A 8 20.05 22.19 18.99
C ARG A 8 18.68 21.75 18.47
N ILE A 9 18.58 20.51 17.95
CA ILE A 9 17.31 19.94 17.51
C ILE A 9 16.30 19.90 18.67
N TYR A 10 16.71 19.43 19.85
CA TYR A 10 15.84 19.39 21.02
C TYR A 10 15.31 20.78 21.40
N ARG A 11 16.18 21.78 21.45
CA ARG A 11 15.79 23.17 21.74
C ARG A 11 14.80 23.72 20.72
N GLU A 12 15.05 23.49 19.43
CA GLU A 12 14.13 23.90 18.35
C GLU A 12 12.76 23.23 18.48
N LEU A 13 12.74 21.93 18.77
CA LEU A 13 11.48 21.19 18.98
C LEU A 13 10.71 21.76 20.19
N GLN A 14 11.39 22.08 21.30
CA GLN A 14 10.75 22.70 22.47
C GLN A 14 10.13 24.06 22.13
N LEU A 15 10.78 24.89 21.32
CA LEU A 15 10.25 26.18 20.86
C LEU A 15 9.00 25.97 19.99
N ARG A 16 9.01 24.98 19.07
CA ARG A 16 7.84 24.64 18.24
C ARG A 16 6.67 24.15 19.07
N LEU A 17 6.90 23.29 20.06
CA LEU A 17 5.84 22.81 20.96
C LEU A 17 5.21 23.93 21.75
N LYS A 18 6.02 24.91 22.26
CA LYS A 18 5.52 26.12 22.92
C LYS A 18 4.71 26.98 21.95
N SER A 19 5.18 27.18 20.73
CA SER A 19 4.48 27.93 19.69
C SER A 19 3.12 27.29 19.35
N ASP A 20 3.08 25.98 19.18
CA ASP A 20 1.85 25.25 18.91
C ASP A 20 0.83 25.38 20.07
N LEU A 21 1.32 25.33 21.31
CA LEU A 21 0.46 25.48 22.48
C LEU A 21 -0.14 26.91 22.56
N VAL A 22 0.66 27.93 22.33
CA VAL A 22 0.24 29.33 22.44
C VAL A 22 -0.66 29.73 21.28
N ASN A 23 -0.22 29.49 20.04
CA ASN A 23 -0.87 30.00 18.82
C ASN A 23 -2.07 29.13 18.41
N ASP A 24 -1.94 27.80 18.47
CA ASP A 24 -2.92 26.87 17.93
C ASP A 24 -3.71 26.12 19.00
N LYS A 25 -3.38 26.34 20.28
CA LYS A 25 -3.97 25.63 21.44
C LYS A 25 -3.78 24.10 21.33
N ILE A 26 -2.64 23.69 20.81
CA ILE A 26 -2.25 22.29 20.67
C ILE A 26 -1.28 21.89 21.79
N ASP A 27 -1.74 21.00 22.63
CA ASP A 27 -0.92 20.38 23.67
C ASP A 27 -0.41 19.00 23.19
N TRP A 28 0.89 18.92 22.97
CA TRP A 28 1.54 17.70 22.49
C TRP A 28 1.90 16.68 23.58
N ARG A 29 1.71 17.00 24.86
CA ARG A 29 2.19 16.15 25.97
C ARG A 29 1.60 14.75 25.90
N GLN A 30 0.29 14.63 25.70
CA GLN A 30 -0.38 13.33 25.60
C GLN A 30 0.10 12.53 24.39
N ALA A 31 0.26 13.18 23.25
CA ALA A 31 0.74 12.54 22.01
C ALA A 31 2.19 12.05 22.15
N ILE A 32 3.06 12.87 22.75
CA ILE A 32 4.48 12.50 23.00
C ILE A 32 4.59 11.33 23.98
N ASP A 33 3.84 11.36 25.06
CA ASP A 33 3.83 10.26 26.05
C ASP A 33 3.34 8.95 25.41
N LEU A 34 2.27 9.02 24.62
CA LEU A 34 1.77 7.87 23.87
C LEU A 34 2.82 7.31 22.91
N GLU A 35 3.52 8.17 22.15
CA GLU A 35 4.55 7.74 21.22
C GLU A 35 5.75 7.10 21.95
N HIS A 36 6.19 7.65 23.09
CA HIS A 36 7.27 7.06 23.87
C HIS A 36 6.89 5.65 24.38
N LYS A 37 5.68 5.48 24.93
CA LYS A 37 5.18 4.18 25.38
C LYS A 37 5.05 3.21 24.19
N THR A 38 4.55 3.68 23.07
CA THR A 38 4.45 2.89 21.84
C THR A 38 5.83 2.46 21.33
N CYS A 39 6.81 3.38 21.27
CA CYS A 39 8.18 3.05 20.87
C CYS A 39 8.82 2.00 21.78
N TRP A 40 8.55 2.04 23.08
CA TRP A 40 8.99 1.02 24.02
C TRP A 40 8.41 -0.36 23.68
N CYS A 41 7.09 -0.44 23.47
CA CYS A 41 6.43 -1.69 23.05
C CYS A 41 6.99 -2.21 21.71
N LEU A 42 7.23 -1.33 20.74
CA LEU A 42 7.78 -1.69 19.44
C LEU A 42 9.25 -2.17 19.54
N ALA A 43 10.03 -1.61 20.46
CA ALA A 43 11.39 -2.07 20.73
C ALA A 43 11.39 -3.49 21.31
N LEU A 44 10.51 -3.76 22.29
CA LEU A 44 10.32 -5.12 22.85
C LEU A 44 9.84 -6.10 21.77
N GLN A 45 8.87 -5.73 20.96
CA GLN A 45 8.37 -6.54 19.83
C GLN A 45 9.50 -6.86 18.84
N SER A 46 10.29 -5.86 18.46
CA SER A 46 11.42 -6.05 17.53
C SER A 46 12.51 -6.92 18.12
N SER A 47 12.79 -6.79 19.44
CA SER A 47 13.76 -7.60 20.15
C SER A 47 13.30 -9.06 20.28
N HIS A 48 12.03 -9.28 20.60
CA HIS A 48 11.46 -10.63 20.70
C HIS A 48 11.35 -11.33 19.34
N GLY A 49 10.83 -10.63 18.33
CA GLY A 49 10.58 -11.17 16.99
C GLY A 49 9.45 -12.21 16.94
N PHE A 50 9.23 -12.77 15.75
CA PHE A 50 8.23 -13.82 15.51
C PHE A 50 8.93 -15.14 15.24
N ARG A 51 8.59 -16.20 16.00
CA ARG A 51 9.18 -17.50 15.82
C ARG A 51 8.68 -18.18 14.54
N LEU A 52 9.62 -18.78 13.80
CA LEU A 52 9.36 -19.63 12.64
C LEU A 52 9.53 -21.12 12.99
N ASP A 53 8.65 -21.95 12.51
CA ASP A 53 8.94 -23.36 12.27
C ASP A 53 9.95 -23.43 11.12
N LEU A 54 11.20 -23.73 11.46
CA LEU A 54 12.31 -23.68 10.48
C LEU A 54 12.17 -24.74 9.39
N ASP A 55 11.64 -25.90 9.69
CA ASP A 55 11.53 -26.99 8.72
C ASP A 55 10.39 -26.71 7.76
N ALA A 56 9.23 -26.29 8.28
CA ALA A 56 8.11 -25.84 7.45
C ALA A 56 8.46 -24.58 6.60
N ALA A 57 9.25 -23.67 7.17
CA ALA A 57 9.68 -22.46 6.47
C ALA A 57 10.66 -22.77 5.33
N ARG A 58 11.61 -23.69 5.52
CA ARG A 58 12.56 -24.13 4.48
C ARG A 58 11.87 -24.87 3.34
N ASP A 59 10.94 -25.76 3.67
CA ASP A 59 10.13 -26.47 2.65
C ASP A 59 9.30 -25.46 1.83
N LEU A 60 8.66 -24.53 2.49
CA LEU A 60 7.89 -23.47 1.82
C LEU A 60 8.80 -22.55 0.98
N GLU A 61 9.97 -22.16 1.49
CA GLU A 61 10.93 -21.34 0.77
C GLU A 61 11.39 -22.05 -0.52
N SER A 62 11.71 -23.36 -0.47
CA SER A 62 12.08 -24.15 -1.65
C SER A 62 10.98 -24.11 -2.71
N LYS A 63 9.73 -24.40 -2.32
CA LYS A 63 8.57 -24.36 -3.23
C LYS A 63 8.34 -23.00 -3.85
N LEU A 64 8.47 -21.93 -3.06
CA LEU A 64 8.31 -20.56 -3.56
C LEU A 64 9.45 -20.14 -4.49
N ARG A 65 10.69 -20.61 -4.26
CA ARG A 65 11.82 -20.38 -5.17
C ARG A 65 11.64 -21.10 -6.51
N GLU A 66 11.21 -22.34 -6.49
CA GLU A 66 10.87 -23.10 -7.70
C GLU A 66 9.77 -22.35 -8.49
N GLU A 67 8.71 -21.92 -7.81
CA GLU A 67 7.65 -21.14 -8.43
C GLU A 67 8.17 -19.82 -9.02
N SER A 68 9.05 -19.10 -8.33
CA SER A 68 9.66 -17.87 -8.82
C SER A 68 10.46 -18.11 -10.12
N ILE A 69 11.25 -19.17 -10.15
CA ILE A 69 12.06 -19.56 -11.32
C ILE A 69 11.16 -19.90 -12.53
N MET A 70 10.08 -20.65 -12.29
CA MET A 70 9.11 -20.96 -13.35
C MET A 70 8.46 -19.71 -13.93
N ILE A 71 8.01 -18.80 -13.07
CA ILE A 71 7.41 -17.52 -13.50
C ILE A 71 8.43 -16.67 -14.25
N GLU A 72 9.67 -16.59 -13.79
CA GLU A 72 10.73 -15.85 -14.47
C GLU A 72 11.00 -16.42 -15.86
N ARG A 73 11.02 -17.76 -16.00
CA ARG A 73 11.19 -18.44 -17.29
C ARG A 73 10.05 -18.09 -18.26
N ASP A 74 8.81 -18.24 -17.83
CA ASP A 74 7.63 -17.92 -18.64
C ASP A 74 7.63 -16.45 -19.06
N LEU A 75 8.10 -15.55 -18.18
CA LEU A 75 8.24 -14.12 -18.48
C LEU A 75 9.39 -13.82 -19.45
N GLN A 76 10.46 -14.65 -19.52
CA GLN A 76 11.49 -14.53 -20.56
C GLN A 76 10.96 -14.90 -21.93
N ASP A 77 10.09 -15.91 -22.04
CA ASP A 77 9.44 -16.26 -23.31
C ASP A 77 8.50 -15.13 -23.77
N THR A 78 7.82 -14.48 -22.84
CA THR A 78 6.93 -13.34 -23.10
C THR A 78 7.68 -12.05 -23.44
N PHE A 79 8.80 -11.81 -22.77
CA PHE A 79 9.67 -10.64 -22.90
C PHE A 79 11.12 -11.08 -23.21
N PRO A 80 11.41 -11.53 -24.44
CA PRO A 80 12.74 -12.02 -24.79
C PRO A 80 13.81 -10.95 -24.57
N PRO A 81 15.08 -11.36 -24.43
CA PRO A 81 16.19 -10.43 -24.29
C PRO A 81 16.25 -9.42 -25.44
N LYS A 82 16.60 -8.20 -25.15
CA LYS A 82 16.75 -7.13 -26.14
C LYS A 82 18.14 -6.48 -26.05
N TYR A 83 18.68 -6.10 -27.20
CA TYR A 83 19.83 -5.22 -27.20
C TYR A 83 19.43 -3.80 -26.80
N ILE A 84 20.23 -3.20 -25.94
CA ILE A 84 20.06 -1.83 -25.45
C ILE A 84 21.40 -1.10 -25.48
N PRO A 85 21.43 0.24 -25.55
CA PRO A 85 22.65 1.00 -25.34
C PRO A 85 23.27 0.71 -23.96
N ALA A 86 24.58 0.44 -23.91
CA ALA A 86 25.27 0.07 -22.68
C ALA A 86 25.36 1.18 -21.64
N LYS A 87 25.15 2.45 -22.02
CA LYS A 87 25.12 3.61 -21.12
C LYS A 87 23.83 4.42 -21.31
N GLY A 88 23.31 4.99 -20.22
CA GLY A 88 22.19 5.93 -20.23
C GLY A 88 21.15 5.67 -19.16
N ASN A 89 20.26 6.63 -18.93
CA ASN A 89 19.17 6.52 -17.95
C ASN A 89 17.96 5.81 -18.59
N TRP A 90 17.39 4.81 -17.90
CA TRP A 90 16.27 3.99 -18.34
C TRP A 90 14.97 4.76 -18.63
N ALA A 91 14.81 5.94 -18.05
CA ALA A 91 13.61 6.74 -18.17
C ALA A 91 13.33 7.27 -19.60
N HIS A 92 14.32 7.26 -20.49
CA HIS A 92 14.27 7.90 -21.81
C HIS A 92 14.86 7.02 -22.93
N GLU A 93 14.29 5.83 -23.13
CA GLU A 93 14.84 4.88 -24.11
C GLU A 93 14.87 5.41 -25.56
N GLN A 94 13.86 6.17 -25.97
CA GLN A 94 13.87 6.80 -27.30
C GLN A 94 15.09 7.73 -27.49
N HIS A 95 15.46 8.47 -26.42
CA HIS A 95 16.67 9.31 -26.43
C HIS A 95 17.97 8.49 -26.38
N ARG A 96 17.93 7.27 -25.85
CA ARG A 96 19.11 6.39 -25.77
C ARG A 96 19.51 5.87 -27.14
N TRP A 97 18.55 5.47 -27.97
CA TRP A 97 18.83 5.02 -29.34
C TRP A 97 19.20 6.17 -30.26
N ALA A 98 18.66 7.37 -30.07
CA ALA A 98 19.02 8.56 -30.81
C ALA A 98 20.44 9.06 -30.54
N ASN A 99 21.01 8.76 -29.36
CA ASN A 99 22.33 9.21 -28.92
C ASN A 99 23.31 8.05 -28.73
N ILE A 100 23.22 7.01 -29.56
CA ILE A 100 24.22 5.93 -29.54
C ILE A 100 25.57 6.47 -30.02
N GLU A 101 26.53 6.52 -29.11
CA GLU A 101 27.89 6.87 -29.43
C GLU A 101 28.60 5.69 -30.07
N THR A 102 29.04 5.89 -31.30
CA THR A 102 30.03 5.03 -31.96
C THR A 102 31.41 5.44 -31.45
N THR A 103 32.13 4.51 -30.88
CA THR A 103 33.48 4.74 -30.32
C THR A 103 34.48 4.05 -31.22
N THR A 104 35.55 4.77 -31.62
CA THR A 104 36.70 4.19 -32.33
C THR A 104 37.85 4.05 -31.33
N PRO A 105 38.10 2.84 -30.79
CA PRO A 105 39.15 2.63 -29.79
C PRO A 105 40.56 2.75 -30.43
N LYS A 106 41.46 3.41 -29.71
CA LYS A 106 42.87 3.48 -30.11
C LYS A 106 43.63 2.18 -29.79
N VAL A 107 43.13 1.40 -28.84
CA VAL A 107 43.72 0.11 -28.38
C VAL A 107 42.69 -0.96 -28.43
N GLY A 108 43.06 -2.11 -29.01
CA GLY A 108 42.16 -3.29 -29.04
C GLY A 108 42.04 -3.99 -27.70
N ASN A 109 40.94 -4.71 -27.51
CA ASN A 109 40.71 -5.59 -26.35
C ASN A 109 40.18 -6.94 -26.85
N LYS A 110 41.05 -7.94 -26.89
CA LYS A 110 40.73 -9.31 -27.36
C LYS A 110 39.60 -9.95 -26.57
N THR A 111 39.58 -9.78 -25.26
CA THR A 111 38.57 -10.37 -24.37
C THR A 111 37.15 -9.82 -24.65
N ARG A 112 37.07 -8.60 -25.16
CA ARG A 112 35.82 -7.93 -25.51
C ARG A 112 35.54 -7.89 -27.02
N GLY A 113 36.36 -8.52 -27.83
CA GLY A 113 36.26 -8.50 -29.28
C GLY A 113 36.45 -7.09 -29.89
N ILE A 114 37.14 -6.18 -29.21
CA ILE A 114 37.35 -4.81 -29.67
C ILE A 114 38.63 -4.72 -30.49
N VAL A 115 38.52 -4.24 -31.75
CA VAL A 115 39.64 -4.05 -32.65
C VAL A 115 40.06 -2.57 -32.65
N ALA A 116 41.36 -2.33 -32.55
CA ALA A 116 41.91 -0.96 -32.66
C ALA A 116 41.56 -0.33 -34.02
N GLY A 117 41.10 0.91 -34.04
CA GLY A 117 40.72 1.63 -35.23
C GLY A 117 39.37 1.23 -35.86
N ALA A 118 38.70 0.19 -35.39
CA ALA A 118 37.38 -0.20 -35.86
C ALA A 118 36.29 0.48 -35.00
N PRO A 119 35.34 1.20 -35.63
CA PRO A 119 34.24 1.80 -34.91
C PRO A 119 33.29 0.72 -34.40
N TYR A 120 32.82 0.85 -33.14
CA TYR A 120 31.80 -0.03 -32.58
C TYR A 120 30.81 0.75 -31.71
N THR A 121 29.58 0.26 -31.68
CA THR A 121 28.51 0.81 -30.84
C THR A 121 28.42 0.03 -29.54
N LYS A 122 28.43 0.75 -28.42
CA LYS A 122 28.31 0.11 -27.10
C LYS A 122 26.87 -0.31 -26.84
N ILE A 123 26.57 -1.56 -27.16
CA ILE A 123 25.29 -2.21 -26.86
C ILE A 123 25.48 -3.33 -25.83
N ALA A 124 24.46 -3.62 -25.05
CA ALA A 124 24.40 -4.73 -24.11
C ALA A 124 23.11 -5.54 -24.33
N LEU A 125 23.20 -6.83 -24.23
CA LEU A 125 22.01 -7.69 -24.19
C LEU A 125 21.37 -7.59 -22.81
N GLN A 126 20.11 -7.13 -22.77
CA GLN A 126 19.34 -7.06 -21.56
C GLN A 126 18.35 -8.20 -21.48
N VAL A 127 18.57 -9.08 -20.50
CA VAL A 127 17.58 -10.05 -20.05
C VAL A 127 16.49 -9.34 -19.26
N PHE A 128 15.24 -9.74 -19.46
CA PHE A 128 14.13 -9.15 -18.71
C PHE A 128 14.22 -9.48 -17.22
N ASN A 129 14.14 -8.46 -16.38
CA ASN A 129 14.11 -8.61 -14.93
C ASN A 129 12.69 -8.29 -14.42
N ALA A 130 11.96 -9.33 -13.99
CA ALA A 130 10.62 -9.23 -13.46
C ALA A 130 10.53 -8.41 -12.15
N GLY A 131 11.63 -8.25 -11.41
CA GLY A 131 11.73 -7.36 -10.24
C GLY A 131 11.91 -5.88 -10.58
N SER A 132 12.30 -5.57 -11.83
CA SER A 132 12.55 -4.19 -12.26
C SER A 132 11.29 -3.51 -12.77
N ARG A 133 10.69 -2.66 -11.94
CA ARG A 133 9.48 -1.89 -12.30
C ARG A 133 9.68 -1.07 -13.56
N MET A 134 10.86 -0.51 -13.78
CA MET A 134 11.21 0.26 -14.98
C MET A 134 11.20 -0.62 -16.23
N GLN A 135 11.78 -1.83 -16.17
CA GLN A 135 11.73 -2.76 -17.30
C GLN A 135 10.30 -3.23 -17.59
N ILE A 136 9.49 -3.49 -16.56
CA ILE A 136 8.08 -3.85 -16.74
C ILE A 136 7.33 -2.74 -17.47
N VAL A 137 7.44 -1.49 -17.01
CA VAL A 137 6.81 -0.34 -17.66
C VAL A 137 7.24 -0.24 -19.12
N TYR A 138 8.54 -0.31 -19.35
CA TYR A 138 9.11 -0.21 -20.69
C TYR A 138 8.58 -1.33 -21.62
N ARG A 139 8.63 -2.58 -21.16
CA ARG A 139 8.16 -3.72 -21.97
C ARG A 139 6.66 -3.64 -22.26
N LEU A 140 5.86 -3.24 -21.28
CA LEU A 140 4.41 -3.10 -21.44
C LEU A 140 4.05 -1.92 -22.34
N THR A 141 4.69 -0.76 -22.21
CA THR A 141 4.44 0.38 -23.10
C THR A 141 4.89 0.12 -24.53
N SER A 142 6.00 -0.62 -24.72
CA SER A 142 6.45 -1.03 -26.04
C SER A 142 5.50 -2.03 -26.72
N LYS A 143 4.92 -2.96 -25.95
CA LYS A 143 3.99 -3.98 -26.45
C LYS A 143 2.59 -3.42 -26.67
N TYR A 144 2.12 -2.58 -25.75
CA TYR A 144 0.78 -2.00 -25.73
C TYR A 144 0.84 -0.49 -25.83
N GLN A 145 0.92 0.05 -27.05
CA GLN A 145 1.10 1.49 -27.32
C GLN A 145 0.05 2.41 -26.65
N LYS A 146 -1.17 1.91 -26.43
CA LYS A 146 -2.25 2.65 -25.75
C LYS A 146 -2.18 2.56 -24.23
N TRP A 147 -1.36 1.67 -23.67
CA TRP A 147 -1.23 1.54 -22.22
C TRP A 147 -0.27 2.59 -21.66
N LYS A 148 -0.69 3.24 -20.58
CA LYS A 148 0.15 4.18 -19.82
C LYS A 148 0.05 3.85 -18.34
N PRO A 149 1.11 4.00 -17.55
CA PRO A 149 1.05 3.87 -16.10
C PRO A 149 -0.01 4.80 -15.49
N SER A 150 -0.80 4.27 -14.56
CA SER A 150 -1.89 5.01 -13.90
C SER A 150 -1.48 5.66 -12.59
N LYS A 151 -0.33 5.25 -12.03
CA LYS A 151 0.19 5.79 -10.76
C LYS A 151 1.67 6.12 -10.90
N PHE A 152 2.07 7.19 -10.22
CA PHE A 152 3.45 7.66 -10.19
C PHE A 152 3.90 7.91 -8.74
N THR A 153 5.19 7.75 -8.49
CA THR A 153 5.82 8.15 -7.23
C THR A 153 5.93 9.68 -7.17
N PRO A 154 6.16 10.27 -5.97
CA PRO A 154 6.44 11.71 -5.87
C PRO A 154 7.62 12.19 -6.73
N SER A 155 8.56 11.29 -7.05
CA SER A 155 9.69 11.56 -7.96
C SER A 155 9.35 11.40 -9.45
N GLY A 156 8.07 11.17 -9.80
CA GLY A 156 7.60 11.03 -11.19
C GLY A 156 7.85 9.66 -11.83
N MET A 157 8.37 8.68 -11.09
CA MET A 157 8.54 7.33 -11.62
C MET A 157 7.23 6.55 -11.60
N ALA A 158 6.97 5.77 -12.65
CA ALA A 158 5.78 4.92 -12.71
C ALA A 158 5.78 3.88 -11.57
N GLN A 159 4.68 3.85 -10.83
CA GLN A 159 4.47 2.88 -9.76
C GLN A 159 3.80 1.63 -10.31
N ILE A 160 4.50 0.50 -10.23
CA ILE A 160 3.96 -0.82 -10.55
C ILE A 160 3.97 -1.65 -9.27
N ASP A 161 2.80 -2.05 -8.85
CA ASP A 161 2.57 -2.94 -7.71
C ASP A 161 1.50 -3.99 -8.05
N GLU A 162 1.28 -4.94 -7.16
CA GLU A 162 0.28 -5.99 -7.36
C GLU A 162 -1.13 -5.42 -7.62
N SER A 163 -1.47 -4.29 -7.00
CA SER A 163 -2.78 -3.65 -7.18
C SER A 163 -2.95 -3.02 -8.56
N VAL A 164 -1.88 -2.43 -9.09
CA VAL A 164 -1.86 -1.88 -10.46
C VAL A 164 -1.98 -3.01 -11.47
N LEU A 165 -1.19 -4.07 -11.30
CA LEU A 165 -1.20 -5.23 -12.21
C LEU A 165 -2.55 -5.94 -12.24
N LYS A 166 -3.21 -6.14 -11.09
CA LYS A 166 -4.55 -6.77 -11.02
C LYS A 166 -5.62 -6.01 -11.80
N ASN A 167 -5.47 -4.70 -11.95
CA ASN A 167 -6.41 -3.87 -12.69
C ASN A 167 -6.07 -3.78 -14.18
N MET A 168 -4.94 -4.34 -14.60
CA MET A 168 -4.53 -4.38 -16.01
C MET A 168 -5.21 -5.56 -16.73
N ARG A 169 -5.76 -5.28 -17.91
CA ARG A 169 -6.38 -6.30 -18.77
C ARG A 169 -5.40 -6.80 -19.83
N VAL A 170 -4.21 -7.22 -19.38
CA VAL A 170 -3.17 -7.78 -20.28
C VAL A 170 -2.71 -9.13 -19.72
N PRO A 171 -2.37 -10.10 -20.57
CA PRO A 171 -2.00 -11.46 -20.13
C PRO A 171 -0.83 -11.48 -19.15
N GLU A 172 0.14 -10.60 -19.33
CA GLU A 172 1.36 -10.53 -18.54
C GLU A 172 1.13 -10.02 -17.11
N ALA A 173 0.01 -9.36 -16.86
CA ALA A 173 -0.30 -8.79 -15.54
C ALA A 173 -0.43 -9.86 -14.46
N THR A 174 -1.01 -11.01 -14.78
CA THR A 174 -1.21 -12.12 -13.84
C THR A 174 0.11 -12.75 -13.38
N PRO A 175 1.02 -13.21 -14.27
CA PRO A 175 2.31 -13.74 -13.85
C PRO A 175 3.19 -12.69 -13.14
N LEU A 176 3.19 -11.42 -13.57
CA LEU A 176 3.92 -10.37 -12.88
C LEU A 176 3.38 -10.11 -11.46
N ALA A 177 2.06 -10.07 -11.28
CA ALA A 177 1.45 -9.93 -9.96
C ALA A 177 1.78 -11.12 -9.06
N ARG A 178 1.81 -12.34 -9.62
CA ARG A 178 2.21 -13.56 -8.90
C ARG A 178 3.68 -13.50 -8.51
N TYR A 179 4.57 -13.09 -9.41
CA TYR A 179 5.98 -12.88 -9.12
C TYR A 179 6.20 -11.94 -7.93
N PHE A 180 5.54 -10.77 -7.92
CA PHE A 180 5.65 -9.83 -6.79
C PHE A 180 5.16 -10.42 -5.47
N ARG A 181 4.11 -11.24 -5.52
CA ARG A 181 3.61 -11.93 -4.32
C ARG A 181 4.63 -12.94 -3.81
N VAL A 182 5.14 -13.81 -4.67
CA VAL A 182 6.15 -14.82 -4.33
C VAL A 182 7.42 -14.19 -3.77
N THR A 183 7.93 -13.15 -4.43
CA THR A 183 9.12 -12.43 -3.97
C THR A 183 8.92 -11.80 -2.59
N LYS A 184 7.73 -11.27 -2.31
CA LYS A 184 7.38 -10.73 -1.00
C LYS A 184 7.33 -11.83 0.07
N GLN A 185 6.73 -12.99 -0.25
CA GLN A 185 6.67 -14.15 0.64
C GLN A 185 8.08 -14.67 0.96
N LEU A 186 8.93 -14.82 -0.06
CA LEU A 186 10.35 -15.18 0.11
C LEU A 186 11.09 -14.20 1.02
N SER A 187 10.88 -12.88 0.84
CA SER A 187 11.51 -11.88 1.70
C SER A 187 11.08 -12.01 3.16
N GLN A 188 9.85 -12.40 3.44
CA GLN A 188 9.38 -12.62 4.81
C GLN A 188 9.99 -13.85 5.48
N LEU A 189 10.32 -14.90 4.70
CA LEU A 189 10.91 -16.14 5.21
C LEU A 189 12.43 -16.03 5.35
N SER A 190 13.11 -15.32 4.44
CA SER A 190 14.58 -15.30 4.35
C SER A 190 15.27 -14.67 5.58
N ASP A 191 14.60 -13.77 6.28
CA ASP A 191 15.14 -13.11 7.47
C ASP A 191 15.08 -14.01 8.73
N GLY A 192 14.38 -15.15 8.65
CA GLY A 192 14.14 -16.06 9.76
C GLY A 192 15.18 -17.18 9.94
N LYS A 193 16.36 -17.10 9.34
CA LYS A 193 17.40 -18.16 9.40
C LYS A 193 17.83 -18.56 10.83
N SER A 194 17.71 -17.64 11.78
CA SER A 194 17.95 -17.87 13.21
C SER A 194 16.78 -18.49 13.97
N GLY A 195 15.65 -18.78 13.31
CA GLY A 195 14.40 -19.24 13.91
C GLY A 195 13.46 -18.14 14.36
N ARG A 196 13.84 -16.87 14.22
CA ARG A 196 12.96 -15.71 14.48
C ARG A 196 13.13 -14.63 13.44
N VAL A 197 12.04 -13.93 13.16
CA VAL A 197 12.02 -12.76 12.26
C VAL A 197 11.77 -11.52 13.08
N HIS A 198 12.69 -10.56 12.99
CA HIS A 198 12.70 -9.32 13.75
C HIS A 198 12.25 -8.14 12.88
N GLY A 199 10.96 -8.15 12.49
CA GLY A 199 10.37 -7.06 11.72
C GLY A 199 10.38 -5.74 12.49
N ARG A 200 10.64 -4.65 11.78
CA ARG A 200 10.68 -3.30 12.35
C ARG A 200 9.39 -2.54 12.08
N VAL A 201 9.06 -1.63 12.99
CA VAL A 201 7.87 -0.79 12.90
C VAL A 201 8.24 0.67 13.20
N LYS A 202 7.76 1.59 12.38
CA LYS A 202 7.75 3.03 12.72
C LYS A 202 6.39 3.36 13.30
N SER A 203 6.34 3.97 14.48
CA SER A 203 5.09 4.35 15.15
C SER A 203 4.28 5.35 14.33
N VAL A 204 4.93 6.37 13.78
CA VAL A 204 4.35 7.34 12.85
C VAL A 204 4.97 7.14 11.47
N GLY A 205 4.48 6.12 10.74
CA GLY A 205 5.01 5.73 9.45
C GLY A 205 4.32 6.35 8.24
N CYS A 206 3.12 6.91 8.42
CA CYS A 206 2.29 7.50 7.37
C CYS A 206 1.83 8.91 7.76
N ARG A 207 1.40 9.72 6.78
CA ARG A 207 0.81 11.06 7.02
C ARG A 207 -0.42 11.02 7.93
N THR A 208 -1.16 9.92 7.92
CA THR A 208 -2.31 9.67 8.80
C THR A 208 -1.92 9.12 10.16
N HIS A 209 -0.63 9.15 10.51
CA HIS A 209 -0.04 8.65 11.75
C HIS A 209 -0.26 7.16 11.99
N ARG A 210 -0.57 6.37 10.95
CA ARG A 210 -0.56 4.91 11.05
C ARG A 210 0.87 4.40 11.10
N MET A 211 1.07 3.28 11.82
CA MET A 211 2.34 2.57 11.84
C MET A 211 2.69 2.02 10.46
N SER A 212 3.98 1.96 10.14
CA SER A 212 4.47 1.26 8.95
C SER A 212 5.48 0.19 9.34
N HIS A 213 5.33 -0.98 8.71
CA HIS A 213 6.17 -2.15 8.94
C HIS A 213 7.19 -2.32 7.82
N PHE A 214 8.42 -2.71 8.16
CA PHE A 214 9.53 -2.88 7.22
C PHE A 214 10.61 -3.82 7.78
N TYR A 215 11.41 -4.39 6.93
CA TYR A 215 12.56 -5.27 7.20
C TYR A 215 12.30 -6.46 8.16
N PRO A 216 11.43 -7.40 7.77
CA PRO A 216 10.42 -7.42 6.73
C PRO A 216 9.08 -6.84 7.21
N ASN A 217 8.14 -6.61 6.27
CA ASN A 217 6.79 -6.16 6.63
C ASN A 217 5.94 -7.33 7.16
N MET A 218 5.91 -7.51 8.49
CA MET A 218 5.16 -8.57 9.16
C MET A 218 3.65 -8.33 9.23
N ALA A 219 3.18 -7.08 9.04
CA ALA A 219 1.74 -6.79 9.02
C ALA A 219 1.03 -7.29 7.74
N GLN A 220 1.79 -7.73 6.74
CA GLN A 220 1.25 -8.14 5.44
C GLN A 220 1.58 -9.60 5.10
N VAL A 221 1.61 -10.50 6.08
CA VAL A 221 1.65 -11.94 5.83
C VAL A 221 0.42 -12.35 5.02
N ASP A 222 0.62 -13.10 3.93
CA ASP A 222 -0.46 -13.40 2.98
C ASP A 222 -1.53 -14.28 3.64
N LYS A 223 -2.73 -13.71 3.81
CA LYS A 223 -3.85 -14.44 4.39
C LYS A 223 -4.52 -15.44 3.44
N LYS A 224 -4.26 -15.33 2.13
CA LYS A 224 -4.82 -16.23 1.12
C LYS A 224 -3.99 -17.49 0.94
N ASP A 225 -2.70 -17.43 1.28
CA ASP A 225 -1.82 -18.57 1.31
C ASP A 225 -1.68 -19.06 2.75
N ILE A 226 -2.43 -20.08 3.10
CA ILE A 226 -2.45 -20.63 4.47
C ILE A 226 -1.07 -21.10 4.90
N ARG A 227 -0.23 -21.58 3.97
CA ARG A 227 1.14 -22.03 4.25
C ARG A 227 1.96 -20.90 4.87
N MET A 228 1.80 -19.65 4.36
CA MET A 228 2.47 -18.47 4.90
C MET A 228 2.06 -18.13 6.34
N ARG A 229 0.90 -18.59 6.81
CA ARG A 229 0.47 -18.40 8.20
C ARG A 229 0.92 -19.56 9.10
N GLN A 230 0.94 -20.76 8.60
CA GLN A 230 1.28 -21.97 9.35
C GLN A 230 2.75 -22.03 9.79
N VAL A 231 3.65 -21.32 9.11
CA VAL A 231 5.08 -21.28 9.49
C VAL A 231 5.35 -20.41 10.74
N TRP A 232 4.39 -19.58 11.17
CA TRP A 232 4.53 -18.76 12.38
C TRP A 232 3.96 -19.50 13.56
N VAL A 233 4.82 -19.79 14.53
CA VAL A 233 4.48 -20.64 15.69
C VAL A 233 4.81 -19.93 16.99
N PRO A 234 4.11 -20.25 18.10
CA PRO A 234 4.50 -19.76 19.42
C PRO A 234 5.74 -20.48 19.92
N ASP A 235 6.34 -19.97 20.98
CA ASP A 235 7.34 -20.73 21.74
C ASP A 235 6.69 -21.93 22.44
N SER A 236 7.52 -22.92 22.81
CA SER A 236 7.01 -24.12 23.47
C SER A 236 6.29 -23.76 24.77
N GLY A 237 5.06 -24.22 24.92
CA GLY A 237 4.19 -23.89 26.07
C GLY A 237 3.38 -22.61 25.91
N ASP A 238 3.68 -21.77 24.90
CA ASP A 238 2.97 -20.51 24.64
C ASP A 238 1.83 -20.67 23.63
N LYS A 239 1.07 -19.60 23.44
CA LYS A 239 -0.01 -19.50 22.45
C LYS A 239 0.10 -18.20 21.69
N LEU A 240 -0.25 -18.22 20.39
CA LEU A 240 -0.47 -17.00 19.62
C LEU A 240 -1.86 -16.46 19.92
N VAL A 241 -1.91 -15.24 20.47
CA VAL A 241 -3.16 -14.53 20.76
C VAL A 241 -3.34 -13.41 19.74
N GLY A 242 -4.48 -13.43 19.02
CA GLY A 242 -4.88 -12.35 18.10
C GLY A 242 -5.93 -11.47 18.76
N CYS A 243 -5.73 -10.15 18.71
CA CYS A 243 -6.71 -9.17 19.15
C CYS A 243 -6.88 -8.10 18.08
N ASP A 244 -8.10 -7.85 17.64
CA ASP A 244 -8.44 -6.83 16.65
C ASP A 244 -9.67 -6.02 17.12
N ALA A 245 -9.60 -4.70 16.92
CA ALA A 245 -10.70 -3.81 17.28
C ALA A 245 -11.83 -3.92 16.24
N SER A 246 -12.94 -4.52 16.62
CA SER A 246 -14.09 -4.71 15.74
C SER A 246 -14.64 -3.38 15.23
N GLY A 247 -14.59 -3.18 13.89
CA GLY A 247 -15.18 -2.04 13.22
C GLY A 247 -14.65 -0.68 13.68
N LEU A 248 -13.36 -0.58 14.06
CA LEU A 248 -12.76 0.61 14.67
C LEU A 248 -13.07 1.90 13.91
N GLU A 249 -12.90 1.91 12.58
CA GLU A 249 -13.14 3.10 11.77
C GLU A 249 -14.61 3.55 11.82
N LEU A 250 -15.55 2.59 11.81
CA LEU A 250 -16.97 2.92 11.91
C LEU A 250 -17.36 3.39 13.30
N ARG A 251 -16.72 2.86 14.35
CA ARG A 251 -16.91 3.34 15.74
C ARG A 251 -16.41 4.76 15.90
N MET A 252 -15.25 5.09 15.31
CA MET A 252 -14.73 6.45 15.30
C MET A 252 -15.63 7.39 14.50
N LEU A 253 -16.08 6.97 13.31
CA LEU A 253 -17.05 7.74 12.53
C LEU A 253 -18.32 8.00 13.35
N ALA A 254 -18.89 6.97 13.97
CA ALA A 254 -20.08 7.06 14.81
C ALA A 254 -19.91 8.07 15.96
N SER A 255 -18.76 8.06 16.62
CA SER A 255 -18.44 9.03 17.67
C SER A 255 -18.47 10.47 17.15
N PHE A 256 -17.93 10.73 15.96
CA PHE A 256 -17.98 12.05 15.36
C PHE A 256 -19.38 12.43 14.87
N LEU A 257 -20.19 11.47 14.38
CA LEU A 257 -21.56 11.71 13.91
C LEU A 257 -22.53 12.02 15.05
N ALA A 258 -22.27 11.52 16.25
CA ALA A 258 -23.20 11.60 17.40
C ALA A 258 -23.67 13.01 17.74
N ILE A 259 -22.89 14.04 17.40
CA ILE A 259 -23.25 15.46 17.58
C ILE A 259 -24.46 15.85 16.72
N TRP A 260 -24.65 15.19 15.55
CA TRP A 260 -25.72 15.53 14.58
C TRP A 260 -26.83 14.49 14.51
N ASP A 261 -26.54 13.21 14.83
CA ASP A 261 -27.50 12.12 14.69
C ASP A 261 -28.01 11.58 16.04
N GLY A 262 -27.60 12.21 17.17
CA GLY A 262 -27.98 11.80 18.51
C GLY A 262 -27.53 10.38 18.89
N GLY A 263 -26.47 9.85 18.21
CA GLY A 263 -25.94 8.53 18.44
C GLY A 263 -26.58 7.40 17.64
N SER A 264 -27.51 7.68 16.73
CA SER A 264 -28.22 6.66 15.93
C SER A 264 -27.28 5.77 15.11
N TYR A 265 -26.20 6.32 14.57
CA TYR A 265 -25.19 5.53 13.86
C TYR A 265 -24.36 4.68 14.81
N ALA A 266 -24.09 5.19 16.01
CA ALA A 266 -23.38 4.46 17.06
C ALA A 266 -24.18 3.23 17.52
N GLU A 267 -25.50 3.36 17.72
CA GLU A 267 -26.38 2.23 18.00
C GLU A 267 -26.29 1.15 16.93
N ALA A 268 -26.31 1.54 15.64
CA ALA A 268 -26.19 0.58 14.54
C ALA A 268 -24.82 -0.12 14.49
N VAL A 269 -23.73 0.57 14.90
CA VAL A 269 -22.38 0.00 14.89
C VAL A 269 -22.11 -0.90 16.10
N ILE A 270 -22.68 -0.57 17.27
CA ILE A 270 -22.40 -1.26 18.53
C ILE A 270 -23.40 -2.38 18.80
N HIS A 271 -24.69 -2.11 18.63
CA HIS A 271 -25.80 -3.00 18.99
C HIS A 271 -26.55 -3.56 17.78
N GLY A 272 -26.30 -3.00 16.57
CA GLY A 272 -26.96 -3.49 15.36
C GLY A 272 -26.62 -4.93 15.04
N ASN A 273 -27.62 -5.69 14.60
CA ASN A 273 -27.49 -7.10 14.25
C ASN A 273 -27.67 -7.32 12.75
N ASN A 274 -26.86 -8.21 12.18
CA ASN A 274 -26.95 -8.58 10.78
C ASN A 274 -28.23 -9.37 10.47
N ALA A 275 -28.71 -10.19 11.42
CA ALA A 275 -29.87 -11.06 11.19
C ALA A 275 -31.15 -10.26 10.97
N ASP A 276 -31.32 -9.12 11.63
CA ASP A 276 -32.47 -8.22 11.48
C ASP A 276 -32.18 -7.00 10.59
N GLY A 277 -30.94 -6.89 10.09
CA GLY A 277 -30.52 -5.82 9.19
C GLY A 277 -30.37 -4.45 9.86
N THR A 278 -30.25 -4.39 11.18
CA THR A 278 -30.10 -3.11 11.92
C THR A 278 -28.67 -2.60 11.96
N ASP A 279 -27.68 -3.44 11.66
CA ASP A 279 -26.26 -3.07 11.68
C ASP A 279 -25.87 -2.04 10.60
N ALA A 280 -24.76 -1.34 10.82
CA ALA A 280 -24.30 -0.26 9.94
C ALA A 280 -24.05 -0.70 8.49
N HIS A 281 -23.61 -1.94 8.27
CA HIS A 281 -23.37 -2.45 6.90
C HIS A 281 -24.67 -2.76 6.18
N SER A 282 -25.65 -3.33 6.86
CA SER A 282 -27.00 -3.57 6.33
C SER A 282 -27.73 -2.25 6.02
N ARG A 283 -27.56 -1.23 6.87
CA ARG A 283 -28.03 0.14 6.56
C ARG A 283 -27.36 0.71 5.31
N THR A 284 -26.04 0.57 5.19
CA THR A 284 -25.28 0.99 4.01
C THR A 284 -25.72 0.24 2.75
N GLN A 285 -25.99 -1.07 2.86
CA GLN A 285 -26.49 -1.92 1.77
C GLN A 285 -27.80 -1.36 1.20
N ARG A 286 -28.77 -1.09 2.06
CA ARG A 286 -30.05 -0.51 1.66
C ARG A 286 -29.90 0.86 1.02
N LEU A 287 -29.12 1.75 1.63
CA LEU A 287 -28.87 3.10 1.11
C LEU A 287 -28.25 3.08 -0.30
N ALA A 288 -27.28 2.23 -0.51
CA ALA A 288 -26.57 2.13 -1.78
C ALA A 288 -27.34 1.31 -2.83
N GLY A 289 -28.32 0.50 -2.42
CA GLY A 289 -29.03 -0.45 -3.28
C GLY A 289 -28.12 -1.58 -3.74
N LEU A 290 -27.40 -2.20 -2.82
CA LEU A 290 -26.51 -3.34 -3.03
C LEU A 290 -27.23 -4.64 -2.71
N TYR A 291 -26.86 -5.73 -3.39
CA TYR A 291 -27.40 -7.06 -3.18
C TYR A 291 -26.72 -7.80 -2.01
N ASP A 292 -25.42 -7.55 -1.79
CA ASP A 292 -24.62 -8.23 -0.78
C ASP A 292 -24.10 -7.26 0.29
N ARG A 293 -24.22 -7.67 1.56
CA ARG A 293 -23.72 -6.93 2.73
C ARG A 293 -22.20 -6.78 2.73
N ASN A 294 -21.44 -7.77 2.22
CA ASN A 294 -19.98 -7.65 2.12
C ASN A 294 -19.55 -6.58 1.11
N SER A 295 -20.36 -6.40 0.05
CA SER A 295 -20.19 -5.29 -0.88
C SER A 295 -20.45 -3.95 -0.21
N ALA A 296 -21.44 -3.87 0.69
CA ALA A 296 -21.70 -2.66 1.47
C ALA A 296 -20.54 -2.34 2.43
N LYS A 297 -19.98 -3.36 3.07
CA LYS A 297 -18.75 -3.21 3.87
C LYS A 297 -17.61 -2.63 3.02
N SER A 298 -17.37 -3.19 1.85
CA SER A 298 -16.34 -2.70 0.94
C SER A 298 -16.59 -1.29 0.45
N LEU A 299 -17.87 -0.95 0.19
CA LEU A 299 -18.30 0.37 -0.28
C LEU A 299 -18.08 1.46 0.75
N ILE A 300 -18.52 1.25 2.00
CA ILE A 300 -18.40 2.27 3.06
C ILE A 300 -16.94 2.56 3.38
N TYR A 301 -16.09 1.51 3.48
CA TYR A 301 -14.68 1.72 3.70
C TYR A 301 -13.99 2.41 2.51
N ALA A 302 -14.30 2.02 1.27
CA ALA A 302 -13.78 2.70 0.09
C ALA A 302 -14.18 4.19 0.09
N TYR A 303 -15.43 4.49 0.45
CA TYR A 303 -15.92 5.86 0.57
C TYR A 303 -15.14 6.66 1.63
N LEU A 304 -14.99 6.12 2.84
CA LEU A 304 -14.29 6.77 3.95
C LEU A 304 -12.80 7.01 3.64
N TYR A 305 -12.17 6.12 2.87
CA TYR A 305 -10.80 6.27 2.38
C TYR A 305 -10.66 7.14 1.12
N GLY A 306 -11.72 7.86 0.73
CA GLY A 306 -11.67 8.83 -0.35
C GLY A 306 -11.68 8.22 -1.76
N ALA A 307 -12.21 7.01 -1.94
CA ALA A 307 -12.31 6.40 -3.26
C ALA A 307 -13.07 7.31 -4.24
N GLY A 308 -12.53 7.46 -5.45
CA GLY A 308 -13.19 8.21 -6.52
C GLY A 308 -14.48 7.55 -7.03
N ASN A 309 -15.31 8.31 -7.74
CA ASN A 309 -16.60 7.83 -8.23
C ASN A 309 -16.49 6.56 -9.09
N LEU A 310 -15.44 6.42 -9.91
CA LEU A 310 -15.24 5.20 -10.71
C LEU A 310 -15.07 3.96 -9.84
N LYS A 311 -14.34 4.05 -8.72
CA LYS A 311 -14.18 2.93 -7.79
C LYS A 311 -15.47 2.55 -7.08
N LEU A 312 -16.29 3.52 -6.71
CA LEU A 312 -17.60 3.25 -6.15
C LEU A 312 -18.53 2.57 -7.17
N ALA A 313 -18.50 3.03 -8.44
CA ALA A 313 -19.26 2.39 -9.53
C ALA A 313 -18.77 0.96 -9.82
N GLU A 314 -17.47 0.69 -9.72
CA GLU A 314 -16.90 -0.66 -9.85
C GLU A 314 -17.45 -1.60 -8.80
N ILE A 315 -17.49 -1.19 -7.52
CA ILE A 315 -18.05 -1.99 -6.43
C ILE A 315 -19.52 -2.35 -6.69
N LEU A 316 -20.32 -1.39 -7.20
CA LEU A 316 -21.72 -1.66 -7.56
C LEU A 316 -21.85 -2.66 -8.72
N SER A 317 -21.01 -2.52 -9.73
CA SER A 317 -20.99 -3.41 -10.89
C SER A 317 -20.63 -4.84 -10.49
N ASP A 318 -19.60 -4.98 -9.64
CA ASP A 318 -19.15 -6.29 -9.15
C ASP A 318 -20.17 -6.95 -8.19
N ASP A 319 -20.87 -6.15 -7.41
CA ASP A 319 -21.96 -6.61 -6.56
C ASP A 319 -23.11 -7.18 -7.40
N ALA A 320 -23.58 -6.44 -8.43
CA ALA A 320 -24.61 -6.89 -9.32
C ALA A 320 -24.23 -8.18 -10.06
N LYS A 321 -22.98 -8.27 -10.58
CA LYS A 321 -22.46 -9.50 -11.23
C LYS A 321 -22.51 -10.72 -10.29
N ARG A 322 -22.07 -10.56 -9.03
CA ARG A 322 -22.09 -11.64 -8.04
C ARG A 322 -23.49 -12.08 -7.69
N ALA A 323 -24.45 -11.17 -7.73
CA ALA A 323 -25.86 -11.45 -7.53
C ALA A 323 -26.56 -12.01 -8.78
N GLY A 324 -25.84 -12.29 -9.87
CA GLY A 324 -26.45 -12.76 -11.13
C GLY A 324 -27.28 -11.69 -11.86
N GLN A 325 -27.07 -10.42 -11.50
CA GLN A 325 -27.80 -9.28 -12.08
C GLN A 325 -26.96 -8.59 -13.17
N SER A 326 -27.64 -7.84 -14.02
CA SER A 326 -26.97 -7.05 -15.06
C SER A 326 -25.98 -6.05 -14.44
N PRO A 327 -24.71 -6.06 -14.85
CA PRO A 327 -23.70 -5.16 -14.29
C PRO A 327 -24.06 -3.71 -14.57
N LYS A 328 -23.96 -2.86 -13.55
CA LYS A 328 -24.13 -1.42 -13.73
C LYS A 328 -22.90 -0.82 -14.45
N ALA A 329 -23.13 0.15 -15.31
CA ALA A 329 -22.03 0.81 -16.03
C ALA A 329 -21.04 1.46 -15.05
N ILE A 330 -19.74 1.20 -15.26
CA ILE A 330 -18.66 1.78 -14.46
C ILE A 330 -18.34 3.16 -15.04
N ASN A 331 -18.99 4.18 -14.50
CA ASN A 331 -18.82 5.57 -14.91
C ASN A 331 -18.95 6.54 -13.73
N HIS A 332 -18.52 7.78 -13.93
CA HIS A 332 -18.57 8.82 -12.90
C HIS A 332 -20.01 9.13 -12.40
N LYS A 333 -21.01 9.03 -13.27
CA LYS A 333 -22.41 9.31 -12.95
C LYS A 333 -22.93 8.30 -11.91
N ASN A 334 -22.78 7.01 -12.16
CA ASN A 334 -23.24 5.96 -11.23
C ASN A 334 -22.51 6.01 -9.90
N GLY A 335 -21.19 6.25 -9.91
CA GLY A 335 -20.42 6.43 -8.67
C GLY A 335 -20.82 7.68 -7.89
N LYS A 336 -21.15 8.78 -8.57
CA LYS A 336 -21.67 9.98 -7.92
C LYS A 336 -23.02 9.74 -7.26
N ILE A 337 -23.94 9.06 -7.94
CA ILE A 337 -25.27 8.73 -7.38
C ILE A 337 -25.11 7.99 -6.03
N VAL A 338 -24.22 7.01 -5.96
CA VAL A 338 -23.98 6.27 -4.72
C VAL A 338 -23.33 7.11 -3.66
N ARG A 339 -22.34 7.94 -4.03
CA ARG A 339 -21.73 8.92 -3.13
C ARG A 339 -22.78 9.81 -2.50
N ASP A 340 -23.66 10.39 -3.31
CA ASP A 340 -24.70 11.30 -2.87
C ASP A 340 -25.74 10.60 -1.96
N LYS A 341 -26.05 9.32 -2.26
CA LYS A 341 -26.92 8.49 -1.40
C LYS A 341 -26.29 8.27 -0.01
N LEU A 342 -25.01 7.93 0.06
CA LEU A 342 -24.30 7.75 1.34
C LEU A 342 -24.21 9.06 2.11
N LEU A 343 -23.88 10.15 1.43
CA LEU A 343 -23.73 11.46 2.02
C LEU A 343 -25.02 11.94 2.68
N LYS A 344 -26.16 11.79 1.98
CA LYS A 344 -27.49 12.21 2.46
C LYS A 344 -28.12 11.20 3.43
N GLY A 345 -27.83 9.91 3.24
CA GLY A 345 -28.44 8.84 4.03
C GLY A 345 -27.77 8.55 5.37
N ILE A 346 -26.56 9.06 5.58
CA ILE A 346 -25.87 8.97 6.89
C ILE A 346 -25.90 10.37 7.52
N THR A 347 -26.80 10.55 8.48
CA THR A 347 -27.01 11.83 9.17
C THR A 347 -25.70 12.38 9.76
N GLY A 348 -25.39 13.63 9.50
CA GLY A 348 -24.16 14.30 9.98
C GLY A 348 -22.91 14.07 9.13
N LEU A 349 -22.92 13.17 8.14
CA LEU A 349 -21.74 12.88 7.32
C LEU A 349 -21.32 14.09 6.48
N GLU A 350 -22.28 14.80 5.91
CA GLU A 350 -22.03 16.06 5.17
C GLU A 350 -21.43 17.14 6.07
N ASN A 351 -21.93 17.26 7.29
CA ASN A 351 -21.44 18.21 8.29
C ASN A 351 -19.99 17.92 8.69
N ILE A 352 -19.63 16.65 8.95
CA ILE A 352 -18.24 16.28 9.26
C ILE A 352 -17.30 16.65 8.12
N ILE A 353 -17.69 16.34 6.88
CA ILE A 353 -16.89 16.65 5.70
C ILE A 353 -16.72 18.17 5.57
N ALA A 354 -17.80 18.93 5.69
CA ALA A 354 -17.77 20.39 5.61
C ALA A 354 -16.87 21.02 6.68
N VAL A 355 -17.00 20.60 7.94
CA VAL A 355 -16.14 21.05 9.05
C VAL A 355 -14.68 20.70 8.82
N SER A 356 -14.40 19.49 8.34
CA SER A 356 -13.02 19.03 8.08
C SER A 356 -12.39 19.82 6.94
N GLN A 357 -13.13 20.05 5.86
CA GLN A 357 -12.66 20.85 4.71
C GLN A 357 -12.46 22.33 5.07
N ASP A 358 -13.34 22.92 5.88
CA ASP A 358 -13.20 24.29 6.33
C ASP A 358 -11.94 24.43 7.21
N ARG A 359 -11.70 23.51 8.14
CA ARG A 359 -10.46 23.48 8.94
C ARG A 359 -9.21 23.31 8.08
N ASP A 360 -9.25 22.39 7.10
CA ASP A 360 -8.15 22.20 6.15
C ASP A 360 -7.82 23.48 5.38
N LYS A 361 -8.83 24.17 4.87
CA LYS A 361 -8.63 25.44 4.15
C LYS A 361 -7.98 26.51 5.02
N ARG A 362 -8.38 26.62 6.29
CA ARG A 362 -7.92 27.68 7.20
C ARG A 362 -6.53 27.41 7.78
N GLN A 363 -6.24 26.17 8.18
CA GLN A 363 -5.07 25.88 9.01
C GLN A 363 -4.16 24.76 8.49
N LYS A 364 -4.55 24.05 7.44
CA LYS A 364 -3.78 22.95 6.81
C LYS A 364 -3.43 21.77 7.75
N TRP A 365 -4.17 21.61 8.82
CA TRP A 365 -4.04 20.50 9.76
C TRP A 365 -5.38 20.24 10.48
N LEU A 366 -5.52 19.02 10.97
CA LEU A 366 -6.63 18.60 11.84
C LEU A 366 -6.06 18.18 13.19
N LYS A 367 -6.85 18.35 14.26
CA LYS A 367 -6.49 17.90 15.61
C LYS A 367 -6.83 16.42 15.77
N GLY A 368 -5.85 15.61 16.12
CA GLY A 368 -6.04 14.21 16.50
C GLY A 368 -6.69 14.07 17.88
N LEU A 369 -7.17 12.86 18.20
CA LEU A 369 -7.81 12.57 19.50
C LEU A 369 -6.84 12.73 20.68
N ASP A 370 -5.57 12.50 20.47
CA ASP A 370 -4.48 12.67 21.42
C ASP A 370 -3.89 14.09 21.44
N GLY A 371 -4.55 15.03 20.79
CA GLY A 371 -4.16 16.43 20.75
C GLY A 371 -3.16 16.83 19.68
N ARG A 372 -2.53 15.87 18.95
CA ARG A 372 -1.53 16.17 17.92
C ARG A 372 -2.09 16.87 16.69
N LYS A 373 -1.25 17.61 15.99
CA LYS A 373 -1.54 18.10 14.63
C LYS A 373 -1.35 17.00 13.60
N ILE A 374 -2.36 16.80 12.75
CA ILE A 374 -2.30 15.90 11.59
C ILE A 374 -2.33 16.78 10.35
N ALA A 375 -1.21 16.88 9.64
CA ALA A 375 -1.12 17.68 8.42
C ALA A 375 -2.02 17.12 7.32
N THR A 376 -2.76 18.00 6.65
CA THR A 376 -3.71 17.63 5.60
C THR A 376 -3.12 17.74 4.19
N ASN A 377 -2.10 18.60 3.98
CA ASN A 377 -1.37 18.76 2.70
C ASN A 377 0.11 19.02 2.91
#